data_71acef762c4e47458abe20b724bb31f5
#
_entry.id   71acef762c4e47458abe20b724bb31f5
#
_cell.length_a   1.000
_cell.length_b   1.000
_cell.length_c   1.000
_cell.angle_alpha   90.00
_cell.angle_beta   90.00
_cell.angle_gamma   90.00
#
_symmetry.space_group_name_H-M   'P 1'
#
loop_
_entity.id
_entity.type
_entity.pdbx_description
1 polymer ?
#
loop_
_entity_poly.entity_id
_entity_poly.type
_entity_poly.pdbx_seq_one_letter_code
_entity_poly.pdbx_strand_id
1 'polypeptide(L)'
;MAGLPDELFEAAQVDGAGALRCYFHIALPVCRPAIGAALALSFADCWNLVEQPMTYLSQRVELQPLSVMFNQLVSESSGVEFAGAVLYILPALFVYLYFLEDILSGIQLTELK
;
A
#
# COMPACT_ATOMS: atom_id res chain seq x y z
N MET A 1 13.99 14.61 0.03
CA MET A 1 14.94 13.54 -0.34
C MET A 1 16.06 13.41 0.69
N ALA A 2 15.74 13.56 1.95
CA ALA A 2 16.71 13.64 3.05
C ALA A 2 17.11 12.25 3.61
N GLY A 3 17.63 11.38 2.80
CA GLY A 3 18.06 10.05 3.24
C GLY A 3 18.91 9.28 2.23
N LEU A 4 19.12 9.84 1.05
CA LEU A 4 20.02 9.28 0.05
C LEU A 4 21.40 9.92 0.21
N PRO A 5 22.51 9.14 0.22
CA PRO A 5 23.85 9.70 0.27
C PRO A 5 24.11 10.54 -0.98
N ASP A 6 24.42 11.80 -0.81
CA ASP A 6 24.71 12.74 -1.90
C ASP A 6 25.90 12.25 -2.75
N GLU A 7 26.80 11.49 -2.15
CA GLU A 7 27.96 10.85 -2.77
C GLU A 7 27.60 9.99 -4.01
N LEU A 8 26.45 9.29 -3.97
CA LEU A 8 26.01 8.46 -5.10
C LEU A 8 25.58 9.31 -6.32
N PHE A 9 24.99 10.47 -6.04
CA PHE A 9 24.58 11.39 -7.11
C PHE A 9 25.76 12.13 -7.69
N GLU A 10 26.74 12.52 -6.86
CA GLU A 10 27.97 13.17 -7.31
C GLU A 10 28.81 12.23 -8.18
N ALA A 11 28.95 10.96 -7.77
CA ALA A 11 29.66 9.96 -8.58
C ALA A 11 28.97 9.73 -9.94
N ALA A 12 27.67 9.65 -10.00
CA ALA A 12 26.94 9.49 -11.25
C ALA A 12 26.98 10.72 -12.15
N GLN A 13 27.09 11.92 -11.60
CA GLN A 13 27.28 13.15 -12.38
C GLN A 13 28.68 13.22 -13.00
N VAL A 14 29.70 12.76 -12.29
CA VAL A 14 31.09 12.67 -12.82
C VAL A 14 31.14 11.69 -14.00
N ASP A 15 30.37 10.61 -13.97
CA ASP A 15 30.21 9.64 -15.06
C ASP A 15 29.34 10.15 -16.23
N GLY A 16 28.87 11.41 -16.17
CA GLY A 16 28.07 12.02 -17.23
C GLY A 16 26.62 11.55 -17.30
N ALA A 17 26.10 10.96 -16.22
CA ALA A 17 24.71 10.52 -16.16
C ALA A 17 23.79 11.74 -16.04
N GLY A 18 22.83 11.87 -16.96
CA GLY A 18 21.79 12.88 -16.89
C GLY A 18 20.84 12.63 -15.69
N ALA A 19 20.16 13.68 -15.23
CA ALA A 19 19.25 13.65 -14.08
C ALA A 19 18.20 12.52 -14.14
N LEU A 20 17.63 12.24 -15.31
CA LEU A 20 16.68 11.15 -15.51
C LEU A 20 17.30 9.77 -15.32
N ARG A 21 18.55 9.60 -15.75
CA ARG A 21 19.27 8.34 -15.57
C ARG A 21 19.57 8.07 -14.10
N CYS A 22 20.01 9.09 -13.35
CA CYS A 22 20.19 9.01 -11.90
C CYS A 22 18.88 8.68 -11.18
N TYR A 23 17.77 9.28 -11.60
CA TYR A 23 16.47 9.01 -11.01
C TYR A 23 16.03 7.53 -11.17
N PHE A 24 16.04 7.00 -12.39
CA PHE A 24 15.56 5.64 -12.66
C PHE A 24 16.52 4.55 -12.20
N HIS A 25 17.84 4.79 -12.19
CA HIS A 25 18.82 3.74 -11.89
C HIS A 25 19.37 3.81 -10.47
N ILE A 26 19.26 4.95 -9.79
CA ILE A 26 19.78 5.13 -8.43
C ILE A 26 18.63 5.42 -7.46
N ALA A 27 17.88 6.51 -7.67
CA ALA A 27 16.90 6.96 -6.72
C ALA A 27 15.72 5.99 -6.59
N LEU A 28 15.15 5.54 -7.71
CA LEU A 28 13.97 4.68 -7.73
C LEU A 28 14.22 3.30 -7.08
N PRO A 29 15.30 2.56 -7.40
CA PRO A 29 15.58 1.29 -6.75
C PRO A 29 15.83 1.40 -5.25
N VAL A 30 16.53 2.44 -4.81
CA VAL A 30 16.79 2.68 -3.37
C VAL A 30 15.49 3.04 -2.61
N CYS A 31 14.58 3.76 -3.27
CA CYS A 31 13.29 4.12 -2.68
C CYS A 31 12.22 3.00 -2.80
N ARG A 32 12.48 1.93 -3.53
CA ARG A 32 11.52 0.84 -3.76
C ARG A 32 10.90 0.28 -2.48
N PRO A 33 11.66 -0.04 -1.41
CA PRO A 33 11.07 -0.56 -0.17
C PRO A 33 10.12 0.43 0.50
N ALA A 34 10.48 1.72 0.51
CA ALA A 34 9.63 2.76 1.08
C ALA A 34 8.34 2.96 0.27
N ILE A 35 8.43 2.90 -1.06
CA ILE A 35 7.26 2.98 -1.94
C ILE A 35 6.37 1.75 -1.75
N GLY A 36 6.93 0.55 -1.67
CA GLY A 36 6.19 -0.69 -1.44
C GLY A 36 5.44 -0.68 -0.10
N ALA A 37 6.10 -0.26 0.97
CA ALA A 37 5.48 -0.10 2.27
C ALA A 37 4.33 0.94 2.25
N ALA A 38 4.54 2.09 1.62
CA ALA A 38 3.52 3.13 1.48
C ALA A 38 2.31 2.65 0.67
N LEU A 39 2.54 1.91 -0.42
CA LEU A 39 1.47 1.31 -1.23
C LEU A 39 0.66 0.29 -0.44
N ALA A 40 1.31 -0.59 0.33
CA ALA A 40 0.63 -1.58 1.15
C ALA A 40 -0.25 -0.93 2.23
N LEU A 41 0.24 0.10 2.91
CA LEU A 41 -0.53 0.86 3.90
C LEU A 41 -1.71 1.59 3.26
N SER A 42 -1.48 2.31 2.15
CA SER A 42 -2.53 3.00 1.42
C SER A 42 -3.60 2.03 0.89
N PHE A 43 -3.19 0.84 0.45
CA PHE A 43 -4.14 -0.20 0.05
C PHE A 43 -5.00 -0.64 1.23
N ALA A 44 -4.41 -0.89 2.41
CA ALA A 44 -5.16 -1.29 3.60
C ALA A 44 -6.19 -0.22 4.01
N ASP A 45 -5.81 1.06 3.97
CA ASP A 45 -6.71 2.18 4.28
C ASP A 45 -7.87 2.25 3.27
N CYS A 46 -7.57 2.17 1.97
CA CYS A 46 -8.59 2.18 0.93
C CYS A 46 -9.50 0.94 0.98
N TRP A 47 -8.94 -0.23 1.32
CA TRP A 47 -9.69 -1.47 1.42
C TRP A 47 -10.71 -1.44 2.55
N ASN A 48 -10.35 -0.83 3.67
CA ASN A 48 -11.22 -0.71 4.85
C ASN A 48 -12.11 0.54 4.85
N LEU A 49 -12.16 1.28 3.75
CA LEU A 49 -12.93 2.52 3.66
C LEU A 49 -14.43 2.22 3.68
N VAL A 50 -15.11 2.57 4.77
CA VAL A 50 -16.55 2.32 4.99
C VAL A 50 -17.32 3.63 5.16
N GLU A 51 -16.82 4.55 5.97
CA GLU A 51 -17.56 5.76 6.38
C GLU A 51 -17.93 6.67 5.22
N GLN A 52 -16.97 6.96 4.33
CA GLN A 52 -17.20 7.85 3.19
C GLN A 52 -18.19 7.27 2.18
N PRO A 53 -18.05 6.00 1.72
CA PRO A 53 -19.04 5.40 0.83
C PRO A 53 -20.43 5.30 1.45
N MET A 54 -20.56 4.99 2.74
CA MET A 54 -21.85 4.97 3.41
C MET A 54 -22.53 6.32 3.40
N THR A 55 -21.76 7.40 3.54
CA THR A 55 -22.32 8.76 3.56
C THR A 55 -22.74 9.22 2.16
N TYR A 56 -21.89 9.02 1.16
CA TYR A 56 -22.12 9.55 -0.19
C TYR A 56 -22.91 8.63 -1.10
N LEU A 57 -22.84 7.31 -0.90
CA LEU A 57 -23.46 6.30 -1.76
C LEU A 57 -24.64 5.59 -1.08
N SER A 58 -25.18 6.16 -0.01
CA SER A 58 -26.30 5.56 0.75
C SER A 58 -27.52 5.24 -0.13
N GLN A 59 -27.78 6.00 -1.18
CA GLN A 59 -28.90 5.80 -2.10
C GLN A 59 -28.57 4.93 -3.32
N ARG A 60 -27.32 4.56 -3.52
CA ARG A 60 -26.86 3.78 -4.68
C ARG A 60 -26.08 2.54 -4.23
N VAL A 61 -26.83 1.55 -3.78
CA VAL A 61 -26.28 0.26 -3.27
C VAL A 61 -25.39 -0.43 -4.33
N GLU A 62 -25.71 -0.28 -5.60
CA GLU A 62 -24.95 -0.86 -6.73
C GLU A 62 -23.52 -0.37 -6.85
N LEU A 63 -23.21 0.83 -6.32
CA LEU A 63 -21.88 1.46 -6.38
C LEU A 63 -21.13 1.36 -5.05
N GLN A 64 -21.71 0.73 -4.04
CA GLN A 64 -21.06 0.57 -2.74
C GLN A 64 -19.87 -0.40 -2.84
N PRO A 65 -18.74 -0.07 -2.22
CA PRO A 65 -17.58 -0.97 -2.16
C PRO A 65 -17.88 -2.20 -1.30
N LEU A 66 -17.09 -3.25 -1.53
CA LEU A 66 -17.22 -4.53 -0.83
C LEU A 66 -17.12 -4.39 0.69
N SER A 67 -16.35 -3.43 1.19
CA SER A 67 -16.21 -3.12 2.61
C SER A 67 -17.54 -2.74 3.27
N VAL A 68 -18.36 -1.95 2.59
CA VAL A 68 -19.69 -1.55 3.07
C VAL A 68 -20.66 -2.72 3.01
N MET A 69 -20.67 -3.46 1.91
CA MET A 69 -21.53 -4.65 1.76
C MET A 69 -21.20 -5.71 2.81
N PHE A 70 -19.92 -5.93 3.08
CA PHE A 70 -19.49 -6.87 4.11
C PHE A 70 -19.95 -6.45 5.52
N ASN A 71 -19.84 -5.16 5.84
CA ASN A 71 -20.30 -4.62 7.12
C ASN A 71 -21.81 -4.80 7.32
N GLN A 72 -22.60 -4.71 6.26
CA GLN A 72 -24.05 -4.96 6.29
C GLN A 72 -24.38 -6.45 6.44
N LEU A 73 -23.65 -7.33 5.73
CA LEU A 73 -23.83 -8.78 5.81
C LEU A 73 -23.57 -9.35 7.20
N VAL A 74 -22.54 -8.83 7.88
CA VAL A 74 -22.21 -9.21 9.27
C VAL A 74 -23.35 -8.89 10.25
N SER A 75 -24.21 -7.94 9.92
CA SER A 75 -25.34 -7.55 10.75
C SER A 75 -26.56 -8.48 10.61
N GLU A 76 -26.67 -9.26 9.55
CA GLU A 76 -27.93 -9.93 9.18
C GLU A 76 -27.94 -11.46 9.31
N SER A 77 -26.79 -12.18 9.26
CA SER A 77 -26.82 -13.65 9.23
C SER A 77 -25.58 -14.36 9.77
N SER A 78 -25.78 -15.22 10.75
CA SER A 78 -24.72 -15.89 11.53
C SER A 78 -23.94 -17.02 10.82
N GLY A 79 -24.19 -17.35 9.60
CA GLY A 79 -23.50 -18.45 8.90
C GLY A 79 -22.68 -18.02 7.70
N VAL A 80 -23.12 -16.99 6.99
CA VAL A 80 -22.47 -16.46 5.78
C VAL A 80 -21.31 -15.53 6.14
N GLU A 81 -21.32 -15.00 7.36
CA GLU A 81 -20.34 -14.06 7.89
C GLU A 81 -18.91 -14.61 7.81
N PHE A 82 -18.69 -15.85 8.24
CA PHE A 82 -17.37 -16.46 8.25
C PHE A 82 -16.83 -16.68 6.83
N ALA A 83 -17.65 -17.16 5.93
CA ALA A 83 -17.26 -17.35 4.53
C ALA A 83 -16.97 -16.01 3.85
N GLY A 84 -17.81 -15.00 4.08
CA GLY A 84 -17.61 -13.65 3.61
C GLY A 84 -16.32 -13.01 4.16
N ALA A 85 -16.04 -13.19 5.46
CA ALA A 85 -14.83 -12.71 6.11
C ALA A 85 -13.55 -13.29 5.47
N VAL A 86 -13.55 -14.60 5.21
CA VAL A 86 -12.41 -15.26 4.55
C VAL A 86 -12.20 -14.69 3.15
N LEU A 87 -13.25 -14.55 2.35
CA LEU A 87 -13.16 -13.98 1.02
C LEU A 87 -12.73 -12.51 1.03
N TYR A 88 -13.17 -11.75 2.03
CA TYR A 88 -12.81 -10.35 2.20
C TYR A 88 -11.33 -10.17 2.57
N ILE A 89 -10.77 -11.05 3.41
CA ILE A 89 -9.37 -10.97 3.85
C ILE A 89 -8.39 -11.41 2.75
N LEU A 90 -8.78 -12.34 1.86
CA LEU A 90 -7.87 -12.92 0.88
C LEU A 90 -7.10 -11.90 0.03
N PRO A 91 -7.74 -10.91 -0.64
CA PRO A 91 -6.98 -9.95 -1.45
C PRO A 91 -6.05 -9.07 -0.62
N ALA A 92 -6.47 -8.68 0.59
CA ALA A 92 -5.61 -7.92 1.50
C ALA A 92 -4.40 -8.74 1.96
N LEU A 93 -4.60 -10.03 2.25
CA LEU A 93 -3.53 -10.96 2.60
C LEU A 93 -2.53 -11.13 1.45
N PHE A 94 -2.99 -11.27 0.20
CA PHE A 94 -2.11 -11.38 -0.95
C PHE A 94 -1.27 -10.12 -1.17
N VAL A 95 -1.87 -8.94 -1.05
CA VAL A 95 -1.14 -7.67 -1.14
C VAL A 95 -0.11 -7.56 -0.02
N TYR A 96 -0.50 -7.90 1.22
CA TYR A 96 0.42 -7.89 2.35
C TYR A 96 1.61 -8.84 2.15
N LEU A 97 1.36 -10.09 1.74
CA LEU A 97 2.42 -11.06 1.49
C LEU A 97 3.36 -10.63 0.36
N TYR A 98 2.82 -10.01 -0.70
CA TYR A 98 3.62 -9.51 -1.81
C TYR A 98 4.57 -8.39 -1.38
N PHE A 99 4.12 -7.48 -0.53
CA PHE A 99 4.92 -6.35 -0.06
C PHE A 99 5.62 -6.60 1.29
N LEU A 100 5.55 -7.82 1.82
CA LEU A 100 6.11 -8.15 3.13
C LEU A 100 7.60 -7.83 3.25
N GLU A 101 8.40 -8.17 2.23
CA GLU A 101 9.84 -7.91 2.20
C GLU A 101 10.13 -6.40 2.14
N ASP A 102 9.36 -5.66 1.37
CA ASP A 102 9.49 -4.20 1.25
C ASP A 102 9.12 -3.50 2.58
N ILE A 103 8.07 -3.97 3.25
CA ILE A 103 7.64 -3.45 4.56
C ILE A 103 8.73 -3.70 5.62
N LEU A 104 9.26 -4.92 5.70
CA LEU A 104 10.31 -5.28 6.66
C LEU A 104 11.59 -4.47 6.40
N SER A 105 11.99 -4.31 5.15
CA SER A 105 13.15 -3.51 4.76
C SER A 105 12.96 -2.02 5.10
N GLY A 106 11.75 -1.51 4.92
CA GLY A 106 11.41 -0.12 5.27
C GLY A 106 11.51 0.15 6.77
N ILE A 107 11.09 -0.80 7.61
CA ILE A 107 11.17 -0.68 9.08
C ILE A 107 12.63 -0.71 9.54
N GLN A 108 13.46 -1.61 9.00
CA GLN A 108 14.88 -1.72 9.37
C GLN A 108 15.66 -0.44 9.05
N LEU A 109 15.36 0.23 7.95
CA LEU A 109 15.99 1.50 7.61
C LEU A 109 15.63 2.63 8.58
N THR A 110 14.51 2.53 9.28
CA THR A 110 14.07 3.52 10.27
C THR A 110 14.74 3.31 11.62
N GLU A 111 15.06 2.07 12.00
CA GLU A 111 15.71 1.75 13.28
C GLU A 111 17.21 2.04 13.29
N LEU A 112 17.86 2.14 12.13
CA LEU A 112 19.29 2.43 12.01
C LEU A 112 19.63 3.94 12.06
N LYS A 113 18.67 4.80 12.35
CA LYS A 113 18.82 6.24 12.48
C LYS A 113 18.65 6.70 13.91
#